data_6f886f25457289fbb0ef1fd8cf2c8437
#
_entry.id   6f886f25457289fbb0ef1fd8cf2c8437
#
_cell.length_a   1.000
_cell.length_b   1.000
_cell.length_c   1.000
_cell.angle_alpha   90.00
_cell.angle_beta   90.00
_cell.angle_gamma   90.00
#
_symmetry.space_group_name_H-M   'P 1'
#
loop_
_entity.id
_entity.type
_entity.pdbx_description
1 polymer ?
#
loop_
_entity_poly.entity_id
_entity_poly.type
_entity_poly.pdbx_seq_one_letter_code
_entity_poly.pdbx_strand_id
1 'polypeptide(L)'
;MRNPKKASSRRAFLQGSAAAITGSLATASTANEADPLITNVQDWASSTGDGVDETPYGLPIEFERDVIRRNVSWLTAGPISSINFTPIHALEGTITPQGCAFERHHSGAIELQKKDYRLMINGLVDNPLIFTYEDLERFPRQNHVYFCECAANTGMEWAGAQLNGAQFTHGMIHNMEYTGVPLRLLLNEAGLNKAENLKDKWVYVEGA
;
A
#
# COMPACT_ATOMS: atom_id res chain seq x y z
N MET A 1 -19.31 40.93 -51.09
CA MET A 1 -19.59 41.15 -49.68
C MET A 1 -19.75 39.81 -48.99
N ARG A 2 -18.77 39.39 -48.20
CA ARG A 2 -18.79 38.09 -47.47
C ARG A 2 -19.22 38.37 -46.03
N ASN A 3 -20.28 37.68 -45.60
CA ASN A 3 -20.88 37.78 -44.27
C ASN A 3 -19.97 37.02 -43.27
N PRO A 4 -19.51 37.60 -42.15
CA PRO A 4 -18.68 36.90 -41.17
C PRO A 4 -19.57 35.98 -40.31
N LYS A 5 -19.20 34.68 -40.28
CA LYS A 5 -19.79 33.70 -39.37
C LYS A 5 -19.42 34.06 -37.93
N LYS A 6 -20.41 34.30 -37.08
CA LYS A 6 -20.24 34.47 -35.62
C LYS A 6 -19.72 33.19 -35.02
N ALA A 7 -18.53 33.25 -34.47
CA ALA A 7 -18.00 32.17 -33.63
C ALA A 7 -18.79 32.09 -32.32
N SER A 8 -19.42 30.98 -32.04
CA SER A 8 -20.06 30.75 -30.75
C SER A 8 -19.00 30.58 -29.66
N SER A 9 -19.08 31.42 -28.64
CA SER A 9 -18.11 31.43 -27.54
C SER A 9 -18.32 30.15 -26.69
N ARG A 10 -17.22 29.55 -26.21
CA ARG A 10 -17.24 28.41 -25.27
C ARG A 10 -18.14 28.65 -24.03
N ARG A 11 -18.33 29.94 -23.69
CA ARG A 11 -19.19 30.36 -22.59
C ARG A 11 -20.67 30.15 -22.88
N ALA A 12 -21.10 30.30 -24.15
CA ALA A 12 -22.51 30.04 -24.54
C ALA A 12 -22.80 28.55 -24.56
N PHE A 13 -21.81 27.69 -24.85
CA PHE A 13 -21.97 26.24 -24.78
C PHE A 13 -22.17 25.77 -23.33
N LEU A 14 -21.38 26.31 -22.37
CA LEU A 14 -21.51 25.97 -20.96
C LEU A 14 -22.79 26.49 -20.30
N GLN A 15 -23.31 27.61 -20.78
CA GLN A 15 -24.61 28.16 -20.29
C GLN A 15 -25.83 27.40 -20.84
N GLY A 16 -25.71 26.80 -22.03
CA GLY A 16 -26.74 25.93 -22.59
C GLY A 16 -26.84 24.56 -21.93
N SER A 17 -25.74 24.04 -21.36
CA SER A 17 -25.73 22.76 -20.69
C SER A 17 -26.27 22.80 -19.26
N ALA A 18 -26.35 23.98 -18.64
CA ALA A 18 -26.86 24.14 -17.28
C ALA A 18 -28.39 24.16 -17.19
N ALA A 19 -29.10 24.40 -18.31
CA ALA A 19 -30.57 24.47 -18.35
C ALA A 19 -31.26 23.11 -18.63
N ALA A 20 -30.49 22.05 -18.93
CA ALA A 20 -31.02 20.71 -19.22
C ALA A 20 -30.96 19.74 -18.05
N ILE A 21 -30.44 20.17 -16.87
CA ILE A 21 -30.23 19.30 -15.69
C ILE A 21 -31.30 19.49 -14.61
N THR A 22 -32.37 20.23 -14.87
CA THR A 22 -33.47 20.40 -13.91
C THR A 22 -34.66 19.47 -14.21
N GLY A 23 -34.41 18.17 -14.33
CA GLY A 23 -35.47 17.20 -14.62
C GLY A 23 -35.24 15.76 -14.20
N SER A 24 -34.09 15.42 -13.70
CA SER A 24 -33.86 14.10 -13.13
C SER A 24 -33.43 14.27 -11.67
N LEU A 25 -34.38 14.12 -10.77
CA LEU A 25 -34.08 13.67 -9.41
C LEU A 25 -33.40 12.29 -9.56
N ALA A 26 -32.08 12.31 -9.65
CA ALA A 26 -31.30 11.10 -9.42
C ALA A 26 -31.64 10.66 -7.99
N THR A 27 -32.54 9.70 -7.86
CA THR A 27 -32.63 8.91 -6.64
C THR A 27 -31.22 8.39 -6.39
N ALA A 28 -30.62 8.81 -5.29
CA ALA A 28 -29.38 8.22 -4.84
C ALA A 28 -29.65 6.72 -4.71
N SER A 29 -29.19 5.94 -5.69
CA SER A 29 -29.24 4.50 -5.60
C SER A 29 -28.35 4.16 -4.41
N THR A 30 -28.92 3.51 -3.42
CA THR A 30 -28.15 2.86 -2.38
C THR A 30 -27.14 1.96 -3.06
N ALA A 31 -25.89 2.03 -2.66
CA ALA A 31 -24.70 1.42 -3.31
C ALA A 31 -24.75 -0.13 -3.44
N ASN A 32 -25.93 -0.74 -3.52
CA ASN A 32 -26.15 -2.18 -3.55
C ASN A 32 -27.19 -2.67 -4.57
N GLU A 33 -27.72 -1.78 -5.43
CA GLU A 33 -28.61 -2.25 -6.51
C GLU A 33 -27.84 -2.25 -7.82
N ALA A 34 -27.82 -3.41 -8.47
CA ALA A 34 -27.25 -3.58 -9.81
C ALA A 34 -28.02 -2.70 -10.82
N ASP A 35 -27.31 -2.08 -11.76
CA ASP A 35 -27.93 -1.30 -12.82
C ASP A 35 -28.87 -2.20 -13.63
N PRO A 36 -30.20 -1.90 -13.69
CA PRO A 36 -31.15 -2.72 -14.38
C PRO A 36 -30.98 -2.77 -15.91
N LEU A 37 -30.16 -1.90 -16.47
CA LEU A 37 -29.80 -1.93 -17.89
C LEU A 37 -28.72 -3.00 -18.20
N ILE A 38 -28.07 -3.56 -17.21
CA ILE A 38 -27.12 -4.66 -17.37
C ILE A 38 -27.87 -5.97 -17.33
N THR A 39 -28.31 -6.47 -18.50
CA THR A 39 -29.15 -7.66 -18.60
C THR A 39 -28.44 -8.91 -19.11
N ASN A 40 -27.19 -8.79 -19.55
CA ASN A 40 -26.40 -9.86 -20.17
C ASN A 40 -25.21 -10.30 -19.32
N VAL A 41 -25.37 -10.37 -18.00
CA VAL A 41 -24.35 -10.93 -17.12
C VAL A 41 -24.50 -12.45 -17.12
N GLN A 42 -23.49 -13.15 -17.56
CA GLN A 42 -23.45 -14.62 -17.51
C GLN A 42 -23.35 -15.07 -16.03
N ASP A 43 -24.02 -16.18 -15.68
CA ASP A 43 -24.03 -16.68 -14.29
C ASP A 43 -22.62 -16.90 -13.71
N TRP A 44 -21.69 -17.37 -14.55
CA TRP A 44 -20.29 -17.56 -14.16
C TRP A 44 -19.53 -16.25 -13.89
N ALA A 45 -20.02 -15.09 -14.37
CA ALA A 45 -19.38 -13.80 -14.14
C ALA A 45 -19.72 -13.19 -12.78
N SER A 46 -20.72 -13.73 -12.10
CA SER A 46 -21.16 -13.28 -10.75
C SER A 46 -20.56 -14.12 -9.62
N SER A 47 -19.81 -15.16 -9.95
CA SER A 47 -19.18 -16.07 -8.98
C SER A 47 -17.72 -16.33 -9.36
N THR A 48 -16.85 -16.47 -8.38
CA THR A 48 -15.47 -16.88 -8.58
C THR A 48 -15.34 -18.40 -8.80
N GLY A 49 -16.43 -19.13 -8.63
CA GLY A 49 -16.51 -20.59 -8.82
C GLY A 49 -16.39 -21.39 -7.52
N ASP A 50 -16.87 -22.61 -7.58
CA ASP A 50 -16.85 -23.52 -6.43
C ASP A 50 -15.43 -23.72 -5.90
N GLY A 51 -15.26 -23.66 -4.59
CA GLY A 51 -13.97 -23.80 -3.91
C GLY A 51 -13.07 -22.54 -3.91
N VAL A 52 -13.36 -21.55 -4.75
CA VAL A 52 -12.64 -20.26 -4.74
C VAL A 52 -13.33 -19.28 -3.78
N ASP A 53 -14.67 -19.24 -3.79
CA ASP A 53 -15.45 -18.35 -2.93
C ASP A 53 -15.24 -18.62 -1.43
N GLU A 54 -14.88 -19.87 -1.08
CA GLU A 54 -14.59 -20.28 0.29
C GLU A 54 -13.15 -20.03 0.71
N THR A 55 -12.27 -19.68 -0.24
CA THR A 55 -10.85 -19.46 0.06
C THR A 55 -10.62 -18.00 0.43
N PRO A 56 -10.16 -17.70 1.66
CA PRO A 56 -9.84 -16.34 2.06
C PRO A 56 -8.79 -15.71 1.14
N TYR A 57 -8.98 -14.45 0.82
CA TYR A 57 -8.07 -13.69 -0.03
C TYR A 57 -6.61 -13.75 0.46
N GLY A 58 -5.69 -14.02 -0.46
CA GLY A 58 -4.25 -14.02 -0.19
C GLY A 58 -3.70 -15.31 0.40
N LEU A 59 -4.49 -16.36 0.52
CA LEU A 59 -3.97 -17.68 0.89
C LEU A 59 -3.45 -18.42 -0.36
N PRO A 60 -2.35 -19.17 -0.22
CA PRO A 60 -1.84 -20.01 -1.30
C PRO A 60 -2.79 -21.18 -1.59
N ILE A 61 -2.71 -21.69 -2.80
CA ILE A 61 -3.38 -22.94 -3.18
C ILE A 61 -2.80 -24.12 -2.38
N GLU A 62 -3.55 -25.23 -2.31
CA GLU A 62 -3.26 -26.33 -1.40
C GLU A 62 -1.84 -26.92 -1.57
N PHE A 63 -1.34 -27.06 -2.79
CA PHE A 63 0.00 -27.63 -3.01
C PHE A 63 1.15 -26.66 -2.72
N GLU A 64 0.88 -25.36 -2.52
CA GLU A 64 1.86 -24.37 -2.08
C GLU A 64 1.72 -24.01 -0.60
N ARG A 65 0.84 -24.64 0.12
CA ARG A 65 0.56 -24.33 1.54
C ARG A 65 1.77 -24.42 2.46
N ASP A 66 2.79 -25.18 2.07
CA ASP A 66 4.03 -25.35 2.83
C ASP A 66 5.05 -24.25 2.54
N VAL A 67 4.79 -23.36 1.54
CA VAL A 67 5.58 -22.17 1.26
C VAL A 67 5.17 -21.07 2.23
N ILE A 68 5.70 -21.12 3.44
CA ILE A 68 5.32 -20.24 4.54
C ILE A 68 6.53 -19.60 5.20
N ARG A 69 6.27 -18.50 5.90
CA ARG A 69 7.27 -17.90 6.81
C ARG A 69 7.62 -18.88 7.93
N ARG A 70 8.90 -19.02 8.20
CA ARG A 70 9.37 -19.80 9.34
C ARG A 70 9.39 -18.95 10.60
N ASN A 71 8.60 -19.31 11.59
CA ASN A 71 8.67 -18.71 12.92
C ASN A 71 9.73 -19.40 13.78
N VAL A 72 10.33 -18.62 14.68
CA VAL A 72 11.32 -19.12 15.65
C VAL A 72 10.88 -18.75 17.05
N SER A 73 10.24 -19.69 17.73
CA SER A 73 9.60 -19.47 19.04
C SER A 73 10.57 -19.01 20.12
N TRP A 74 11.80 -19.51 20.14
CA TRP A 74 12.79 -19.15 21.15
C TRP A 74 13.39 -17.74 20.95
N LEU A 75 13.19 -17.11 19.78
CA LEU A 75 13.49 -15.71 19.52
C LEU A 75 12.30 -14.78 19.75
N THR A 76 11.17 -15.33 20.19
CA THR A 76 9.96 -14.59 20.47
C THR A 76 9.86 -14.32 21.96
N ALA A 77 10.03 -13.06 22.36
CA ALA A 77 10.05 -12.66 23.76
C ALA A 77 8.65 -12.68 24.43
N GLY A 78 7.59 -12.81 23.66
CA GLY A 78 6.21 -12.83 24.12
C GLY A 78 5.24 -13.07 22.96
N PRO A 79 3.93 -13.15 23.22
CA PRO A 79 2.93 -13.46 22.21
C PRO A 79 2.83 -12.41 21.11
N ILE A 80 3.30 -11.19 21.36
CA ILE A 80 3.25 -10.07 20.45
C ILE A 80 4.62 -9.71 19.85
N SER A 81 5.72 -10.23 20.39
CA SER A 81 7.07 -10.03 19.87
C SER A 81 7.47 -11.26 19.06
N SER A 82 7.83 -11.09 17.83
CA SER A 82 8.14 -12.21 16.95
C SER A 82 9.26 -11.91 15.98
N ILE A 83 9.84 -13.00 15.51
CA ILE A 83 10.73 -12.99 14.35
C ILE A 83 10.33 -14.15 13.45
N ASN A 84 10.23 -13.88 12.16
CA ASN A 84 10.03 -14.91 11.16
C ASN A 84 10.87 -14.63 9.92
N PHE A 85 10.95 -15.60 9.03
CA PHE A 85 11.86 -15.61 7.92
C PHE A 85 11.14 -15.93 6.62
N THR A 86 11.39 -15.15 5.58
CA THR A 86 10.92 -15.38 4.22
C THR A 86 11.44 -16.73 3.72
N PRO A 87 10.60 -17.58 3.10
CA PRO A 87 11.01 -18.87 2.54
C PRO A 87 11.77 -18.70 1.21
N ILE A 88 12.92 -18.03 1.23
CA ILE A 88 13.70 -17.63 0.06
C ILE A 88 14.11 -18.81 -0.85
N HIS A 89 14.20 -20.00 -0.29
CA HIS A 89 14.56 -21.23 -1.01
C HIS A 89 13.40 -21.85 -1.79
N ALA A 90 12.17 -21.45 -1.50
CA ALA A 90 10.96 -22.00 -2.09
C ALA A 90 10.20 -20.98 -2.96
N LEU A 91 10.63 -19.72 -2.96
CA LEU A 91 10.02 -18.70 -3.80
C LEU A 91 10.63 -18.70 -5.20
N GLU A 92 9.75 -18.52 -6.18
CA GLU A 92 10.12 -18.31 -7.57
C GLU A 92 9.78 -16.88 -8.00
N GLY A 93 10.52 -16.35 -8.99
CA GLY A 93 10.35 -14.99 -9.47
C GLY A 93 11.01 -13.94 -8.58
N THR A 94 10.69 -12.67 -8.81
CA THR A 94 11.37 -11.52 -8.17
C THR A 94 10.54 -10.84 -7.09
N ILE A 95 9.24 -11.07 -7.05
CA ILE A 95 8.33 -10.45 -6.08
C ILE A 95 7.99 -11.46 -4.98
N THR A 96 8.27 -11.09 -3.75
CA THR A 96 7.86 -11.86 -2.58
C THR A 96 6.37 -11.66 -2.33
N PRO A 97 5.55 -12.71 -2.29
CA PRO A 97 4.17 -12.61 -1.85
C PRO A 97 4.07 -12.00 -0.45
N GLN A 98 3.09 -11.16 -0.21
CA GLN A 98 2.94 -10.43 1.07
C GLN A 98 2.91 -11.38 2.28
N GLY A 99 2.22 -12.51 2.17
CA GLY A 99 2.15 -13.51 3.24
C GLY A 99 3.48 -14.22 3.53
N CYS A 100 4.47 -14.13 2.62
CA CYS A 100 5.80 -14.71 2.77
C CYS A 100 6.88 -13.69 3.20
N ALA A 101 6.58 -12.39 3.22
CA ALA A 101 7.51 -11.37 3.65
C ALA A 101 7.85 -11.53 5.15
N PHE A 102 9.14 -11.47 5.50
CA PHE A 102 9.54 -11.56 6.90
C PHE A 102 8.96 -10.42 7.74
N GLU A 103 8.81 -10.69 9.01
CA GLU A 103 8.45 -9.70 10.03
C GLU A 103 9.44 -9.76 11.18
N ARG A 104 9.74 -8.61 11.76
CA ARG A 104 10.54 -8.50 12.98
C ARG A 104 9.94 -7.45 13.90
N HIS A 105 9.38 -7.91 15.00
CA HIS A 105 8.74 -7.08 16.01
C HIS A 105 9.53 -7.17 17.32
N HIS A 106 10.05 -6.03 17.80
CA HIS A 106 10.80 -5.97 19.05
C HIS A 106 9.91 -5.77 20.27
N SER A 107 8.79 -5.05 20.09
CA SER A 107 7.86 -4.69 21.16
C SER A 107 6.42 -5.14 20.88
N GLY A 108 6.24 -6.01 19.90
CA GLY A 108 4.96 -6.56 19.50
C GLY A 108 4.52 -6.13 18.11
N ALA A 109 3.63 -6.95 17.51
CA ALA A 109 2.92 -6.56 16.31
C ALA A 109 1.80 -5.60 16.68
N ILE A 110 1.74 -4.45 16.00
CA ILE A 110 0.72 -3.44 16.24
C ILE A 110 -0.45 -3.70 15.31
N GLU A 111 -1.65 -3.87 15.86
CA GLU A 111 -2.89 -3.86 15.10
C GLU A 111 -3.29 -2.40 14.79
N LEU A 112 -2.69 -1.84 13.74
CA LEU A 112 -2.95 -0.47 13.35
C LEU A 112 -4.22 -0.39 12.51
N GLN A 113 -5.26 0.25 13.04
CA GLN A 113 -6.45 0.60 12.25
C GLN A 113 -6.19 1.87 11.42
N LYS A 114 -6.76 1.95 10.21
CA LYS A 114 -6.62 3.14 9.35
C LYS A 114 -6.95 4.45 10.07
N LYS A 115 -8.00 4.45 10.89
CA LYS A 115 -8.44 5.61 11.68
C LYS A 115 -7.42 6.09 12.71
N ASP A 116 -6.52 5.19 13.16
CA ASP A 116 -5.53 5.45 14.20
C ASP A 116 -4.17 5.83 13.62
N TYR A 117 -4.00 5.65 12.30
CA TYR A 117 -2.75 6.00 11.62
C TYR A 117 -2.46 7.49 11.69
N ARG A 118 -1.24 7.82 12.06
CA ARG A 118 -0.73 9.20 12.08
C ARG A 118 0.71 9.22 11.59
N LEU A 119 0.99 10.15 10.69
CA LEU A 119 2.35 10.45 10.25
C LEU A 119 2.66 11.90 10.60
N MET A 120 3.59 12.11 11.51
CA MET A 120 4.04 13.45 11.89
C MET A 120 5.27 13.84 11.09
N ILE A 121 5.25 15.04 10.51
CA ILE A 121 6.42 15.70 9.94
C ILE A 121 6.69 16.95 10.73
N ASN A 122 7.88 17.05 11.33
CA ASN A 122 8.30 18.18 12.14
C ASN A 122 9.79 18.48 11.95
N GLY A 123 10.31 19.48 12.63
CA GLY A 123 11.70 19.90 12.58
C GLY A 123 11.91 21.11 11.68
N LEU A 124 12.81 21.00 10.69
CA LEU A 124 13.16 22.09 9.76
C LEU A 124 12.11 22.29 8.67
N VAL A 125 10.88 22.48 9.05
CA VAL A 125 9.72 22.74 8.18
C VAL A 125 9.00 24.02 8.65
N ASP A 126 8.35 24.71 7.75
CA ASP A 126 7.59 25.94 8.08
C ASP A 126 6.33 25.61 8.91
N ASN A 127 5.70 24.48 8.58
CA ASN A 127 4.46 24.04 9.19
C ASN A 127 4.57 22.57 9.61
N PRO A 128 4.82 22.28 10.90
CA PRO A 128 4.70 20.91 11.38
C PRO A 128 3.29 20.35 11.12
N LEU A 129 3.20 19.17 10.51
CA LEU A 129 1.94 18.57 10.09
C LEU A 129 1.81 17.15 10.62
N ILE A 130 0.57 16.75 10.90
CA ILE A 130 0.18 15.38 11.17
C ILE A 130 -0.77 14.94 10.06
N PHE A 131 -0.38 13.94 9.30
CA PHE A 131 -1.21 13.35 8.25
C PHE A 131 -1.95 12.13 8.81
N THR A 132 -3.25 12.10 8.58
CA THR A 132 -4.07 10.90 8.75
C THR A 132 -3.95 9.99 7.53
N TYR A 133 -4.51 8.79 7.60
CA TYR A 133 -4.58 7.91 6.43
C TYR A 133 -5.41 8.55 5.30
N GLU A 134 -6.53 9.19 5.62
CA GLU A 134 -7.38 9.90 4.68
C GLU A 134 -6.68 11.07 4.01
N ASP A 135 -5.80 11.78 4.74
CA ASP A 135 -4.99 12.84 4.14
C ASP A 135 -4.03 12.27 3.10
N LEU A 136 -3.40 11.13 3.37
CA LEU A 136 -2.52 10.47 2.41
C LEU A 136 -3.26 10.02 1.15
N GLU A 137 -4.55 9.65 1.26
CA GLU A 137 -5.36 9.26 0.11
C GLU A 137 -5.63 10.40 -0.89
N ARG A 138 -5.44 11.64 -0.48
CA ARG A 138 -5.59 12.84 -1.33
C ARG A 138 -4.38 13.12 -2.20
N PHE A 139 -3.24 12.49 -1.94
CA PHE A 139 -2.01 12.67 -2.69
C PHE A 139 -1.86 11.65 -3.82
N PRO A 140 -1.16 12.01 -4.93
CA PRO A 140 -0.81 11.07 -5.96
C PRO A 140 0.03 9.92 -5.42
N ARG A 141 -0.34 8.69 -5.77
CA ARG A 141 0.38 7.47 -5.38
C ARG A 141 1.31 7.01 -6.49
N GLN A 142 2.37 6.33 -6.12
CA GLN A 142 3.31 5.68 -7.02
C GLN A 142 3.59 4.26 -6.54
N ASN A 143 3.83 3.36 -7.49
CA ASN A 143 4.21 1.98 -7.22
C ASN A 143 5.70 1.81 -7.50
N HIS A 144 6.39 1.17 -6.58
CA HIS A 144 7.80 0.84 -6.73
C HIS A 144 8.08 -0.54 -6.15
N VAL A 145 8.96 -1.27 -6.81
CA VAL A 145 9.49 -2.53 -6.29
C VAL A 145 10.77 -2.21 -5.52
N TYR A 146 10.78 -2.57 -4.23
CA TYR A 146 11.92 -2.39 -3.34
C TYR A 146 12.14 -3.65 -2.52
N PHE A 147 13.41 -3.95 -2.25
CA PHE A 147 13.74 -4.92 -1.22
C PHE A 147 13.79 -4.24 0.16
N CYS A 148 13.49 -5.03 1.18
CA CYS A 148 13.69 -4.67 2.57
C CYS A 148 14.49 -5.79 3.23
N GLU A 149 15.58 -5.43 3.88
CA GLU A 149 16.46 -6.36 4.57
C GLU A 149 16.69 -5.89 6.01
N CYS A 150 16.52 -6.79 6.95
CA CYS A 150 16.88 -6.51 8.34
C CYS A 150 18.39 -6.43 8.50
N ALA A 151 18.88 -5.45 9.26
CA ALA A 151 20.31 -5.32 9.56
C ALA A 151 20.93 -6.56 10.24
N ALA A 152 20.11 -7.40 10.87
CA ALA A 152 20.54 -8.66 11.48
C ALA A 152 20.45 -9.87 10.53
N ASN A 153 20.08 -9.68 9.27
CA ASN A 153 20.09 -10.76 8.29
C ASN A 153 21.53 -11.33 8.21
N THR A 154 21.66 -12.63 8.04
CA THR A 154 22.93 -13.37 8.07
C THR A 154 23.67 -13.39 9.42
N GLY A 155 23.23 -12.62 10.41
CA GLY A 155 23.92 -12.53 11.73
C GLY A 155 24.13 -13.88 12.42
N MET A 156 23.29 -14.87 12.12
CA MET A 156 23.41 -16.22 12.66
C MET A 156 24.66 -16.96 12.17
N GLU A 157 25.28 -16.55 11.07
CA GLU A 157 26.46 -17.18 10.49
C GLU A 157 27.77 -16.47 10.84
N TRP A 158 27.74 -15.34 11.54
CA TRP A 158 28.95 -14.60 11.90
C TRP A 158 29.91 -15.40 12.81
N ALA A 159 29.38 -16.34 13.59
CA ALA A 159 30.15 -17.22 14.43
C ALA A 159 30.45 -18.59 13.79
N GLY A 160 30.05 -18.80 12.54
CA GLY A 160 30.25 -20.04 11.78
C GLY A 160 28.96 -20.54 11.13
N ALA A 161 29.11 -21.51 10.23
CA ALA A 161 28.01 -22.07 9.46
C ALA A 161 26.92 -22.67 10.37
N GLN A 162 25.66 -22.48 9.97
CA GLN A 162 24.49 -22.97 10.67
C GLN A 162 23.81 -24.10 9.89
N LEU A 163 23.32 -25.11 10.62
CA LEU A 163 22.65 -26.29 10.02
C LEU A 163 21.14 -26.08 9.77
N ASN A 164 20.62 -24.87 10.00
CA ASN A 164 19.18 -24.60 9.96
C ASN A 164 18.65 -24.22 8.58
N GLY A 165 19.50 -24.17 7.56
CA GLY A 165 19.13 -23.86 6.18
C GLY A 165 19.02 -22.35 5.88
N ALA A 166 18.98 -22.03 4.58
CA ALA A 166 19.03 -20.66 4.07
C ALA A 166 17.87 -19.77 4.56
N GLN A 167 16.69 -20.32 4.73
CA GLN A 167 15.57 -19.55 5.26
C GLN A 167 15.86 -18.98 6.65
N PHE A 168 16.51 -19.74 7.52
CA PHE A 168 16.85 -19.29 8.87
C PHE A 168 17.99 -18.26 8.86
N THR A 169 19.01 -18.45 8.03
CA THR A 169 20.21 -17.63 8.06
C THR A 169 20.12 -16.37 7.22
N HIS A 170 19.32 -16.41 6.14
CA HIS A 170 19.21 -15.33 5.14
C HIS A 170 17.78 -14.85 4.86
N GLY A 171 16.79 -15.35 5.59
CA GLY A 171 15.38 -15.10 5.30
C GLY A 171 14.83 -13.78 5.84
N MET A 172 15.64 -12.92 6.47
CA MET A 172 15.18 -11.57 6.85
C MET A 172 15.35 -10.57 5.71
N ILE A 173 14.91 -10.96 4.54
CA ILE A 173 14.87 -10.16 3.32
C ILE A 173 13.60 -10.48 2.53
N HIS A 174 13.02 -9.46 1.91
CA HIS A 174 11.96 -9.63 0.91
C HIS A 174 12.05 -8.53 -0.15
N ASN A 175 11.44 -8.77 -1.30
CA ASN A 175 11.31 -7.81 -2.39
C ASN A 175 9.85 -7.70 -2.79
N MET A 176 9.22 -6.57 -2.54
CA MET A 176 7.78 -6.37 -2.75
C MET A 176 7.48 -5.14 -3.58
N GLU A 177 6.33 -5.11 -4.21
CA GLU A 177 5.78 -3.90 -4.78
C GLU A 177 5.07 -3.10 -3.68
N TYR A 178 5.49 -1.86 -3.52
CA TYR A 178 4.93 -0.90 -2.57
C TYR A 178 4.16 0.19 -3.30
N THR A 179 2.94 0.45 -2.84
CA THR A 179 2.16 1.62 -3.27
C THR A 179 2.17 2.66 -2.17
N GLY A 180 2.64 3.86 -2.49
CA GLY A 180 2.74 4.92 -1.49
C GLY A 180 2.76 6.32 -2.07
N VAL A 181 2.71 7.30 -1.19
CA VAL A 181 2.85 8.73 -1.53
C VAL A 181 4.34 9.09 -1.49
N PRO A 182 4.88 9.72 -2.53
CA PRO A 182 6.25 10.20 -2.51
C PRO A 182 6.50 11.15 -1.34
N LEU A 183 7.46 10.83 -0.47
CA LEU A 183 7.80 11.63 0.71
C LEU A 183 8.04 13.11 0.38
N ARG A 184 8.64 13.41 -0.78
CA ARG A 184 8.86 14.79 -1.25
C ARG A 184 7.58 15.63 -1.30
N LEU A 185 6.42 15.03 -1.60
CA LEU A 185 5.15 15.75 -1.64
C LEU A 185 4.72 16.16 -0.23
N LEU A 186 4.87 15.27 0.73
CA LEU A 186 4.53 15.55 2.13
C LEU A 186 5.49 16.57 2.76
N LEU A 187 6.77 16.47 2.43
CA LEU A 187 7.77 17.45 2.87
C LEU A 187 7.52 18.84 2.26
N ASN A 188 7.12 18.89 0.98
CA ASN A 188 6.76 20.15 0.33
C ASN A 188 5.52 20.78 0.99
N GLU A 189 4.52 19.99 1.35
CA GLU A 189 3.33 20.45 2.06
C GLU A 189 3.69 21.04 3.43
N ALA A 190 4.61 20.41 4.14
CA ALA A 190 5.15 20.91 5.40
C ALA A 190 6.07 22.15 5.24
N GLY A 191 6.41 22.53 4.03
CA GLY A 191 7.21 23.73 3.74
C GLY A 191 8.72 23.53 3.73
N LEU A 192 9.21 22.27 3.58
CA LEU A 192 10.66 22.00 3.53
C LEU A 192 11.36 22.75 2.38
N ASN A 193 10.70 22.97 1.24
CA ASN A 193 11.27 23.69 0.09
C ASN A 193 11.65 25.13 0.37
N LYS A 194 11.13 25.73 1.44
CA LYS A 194 11.40 27.10 1.85
C LYS A 194 12.56 27.19 2.85
N ALA A 195 12.99 26.05 3.38
CA ALA A 195 14.13 26.03 4.31
C ALA A 195 15.43 26.34 3.56
N GLU A 196 16.11 27.39 3.97
CA GLU A 196 17.42 27.75 3.45
C GLU A 196 18.44 26.65 3.80
N ASN A 197 19.21 26.22 2.80
CA ASN A 197 20.36 25.33 2.96
C ASN A 197 20.07 23.92 3.47
N LEU A 198 19.38 23.10 2.65
CA LEU A 198 19.12 21.68 2.94
C LEU A 198 20.31 20.75 2.65
N LYS A 199 21.39 21.26 2.09
CA LYS A 199 22.51 20.46 1.54
C LYS A 199 23.13 19.46 2.57
N ASP A 200 23.13 19.84 3.85
CA ASP A 200 23.75 19.06 4.92
C ASP A 200 22.72 18.59 5.98
N LYS A 201 21.47 18.43 5.56
CA LYS A 201 20.38 18.01 6.46
C LYS A 201 20.03 16.54 6.26
N TRP A 202 19.56 15.94 7.32
CA TRP A 202 19.13 14.55 7.37
C TRP A 202 17.63 14.47 7.65
N VAL A 203 16.99 13.44 7.10
CA VAL A 203 15.63 13.05 7.50
C VAL A 203 15.77 11.87 8.46
N TYR A 204 15.25 12.03 9.67
CA TYR A 204 15.13 10.95 10.64
C TYR A 204 13.72 10.39 10.55
N VAL A 205 13.58 9.07 10.47
CA VAL A 205 12.30 8.36 10.40
C VAL A 205 12.23 7.40 11.58
N GLU A 206 11.16 7.49 12.34
CA GLU A 206 10.90 6.67 13.52
C GLU A 206 9.50 6.08 13.45
N GLY A 207 9.35 4.80 13.82
CA GLY A 207 8.07 4.18 14.08
C GLY A 207 7.61 4.48 15.50
N ALA A 208 6.31 4.66 15.69
CA ALA A 208 5.68 4.89 17.00
C ALA A 208 5.41 3.59 17.73
#